data_6e88156be21269078d7686704f6567e6
#
_entry.id   6e88156be21269078d7686704f6567e6
#
_cell.length_a   1.000
_cell.length_b   1.000
_cell.length_c   1.000
_cell.angle_alpha   90.00
_cell.angle_beta   90.00
_cell.angle_gamma   90.00
#
_symmetry.space_group_name_H-M   'P 1'
#
loop_
_entity.id
_entity.type
_entity.pdbx_description
1 polymer ?
#
loop_
_entity_poly.entity_id
_entity_poly.type
_entity_poly.pdbx_seq_one_letter_code
_entity_poly.pdbx_strand_id
1 'polypeptide(L)'
;RPGKAIYSPICYEDGGTVDDLIAYKKSDEEYLLCVNASNIQKDFEHFSHYINGFDCIIKNESSWYGQLALQGPNSAEILSELVSFDFSSLPKMSFIENDFSAGKALVARTGYTGEDGFEIYCPVNELLRWINLFHEHEKSGEVKWAGLAARDSLRLESGFPLYGHELSSSVSPLQAGLDWSVKWNKTDFIGRSALIREREGGGVDRVQFYEVEDRRIPRDGAKIFWMDQEMGKVLSGGFSPTIRKPIGSALIHSRGLDKLSENGWKAEVRSSKLDISFGAPVLRKK
;
A
#
# COMPACT_ATOMS: atom_id res chain seq x y z
N ARG A 1 8.64 16.07 11.91
CA ARG A 1 7.91 17.00 12.79
C ARG A 1 6.52 16.46 13.09
N PRO A 2 5.88 16.80 14.22
CA PRO A 2 4.50 16.44 14.51
C PRO A 2 3.53 16.83 13.40
N GLY A 3 2.42 16.11 13.23
CA GLY A 3 1.43 16.31 12.17
C GLY A 3 1.82 15.70 10.82
N LYS A 4 2.90 14.90 10.75
CA LYS A 4 3.32 14.19 9.52
C LYS A 4 3.06 12.70 9.60
N ALA A 5 2.65 12.16 8.44
CA ALA A 5 2.53 10.74 8.17
C ALA A 5 3.72 10.28 7.32
N ILE A 6 4.20 9.06 7.56
CA ILE A 6 5.32 8.47 6.82
C ILE A 6 4.95 7.02 6.50
N TYR A 7 5.00 6.66 5.22
CA TYR A 7 4.96 5.25 4.80
C TYR A 7 6.31 4.61 5.10
N SER A 8 6.28 3.43 5.70
CA SER A 8 7.47 2.67 6.06
C SER A 8 7.25 1.17 5.94
N PRO A 9 8.05 0.44 5.16
CA PRO A 9 8.15 -1.00 5.32
C PRO A 9 8.87 -1.31 6.64
N ILE A 10 8.51 -2.45 7.24
CA ILE A 10 9.17 -3.03 8.40
C ILE A 10 9.89 -4.28 7.93
N CYS A 11 11.14 -4.47 8.33
CA CYS A 11 11.97 -5.58 7.87
C CYS A 11 12.29 -6.58 8.99
N TYR A 12 12.52 -7.83 8.58
CA TYR A 12 13.29 -8.79 9.34
C TYR A 12 14.79 -8.50 9.21
N GLU A 13 15.61 -9.14 10.02
CA GLU A 13 17.08 -8.99 10.00
C GLU A 13 17.70 -9.42 8.66
N ASP A 14 17.07 -10.38 7.98
CA ASP A 14 17.48 -10.90 6.67
C ASP A 14 17.06 -10.00 5.49
N GLY A 15 16.32 -8.91 5.76
CA GLY A 15 15.83 -7.94 4.76
C GLY A 15 14.45 -8.26 4.19
N GLY A 16 13.87 -9.41 4.50
CA GLY A 16 12.48 -9.71 4.15
C GLY A 16 11.51 -8.73 4.83
N THR A 17 10.34 -8.53 4.26
CA THR A 17 9.36 -7.57 4.79
C THR A 17 8.47 -8.23 5.83
N VAL A 18 8.42 -7.65 7.03
CA VAL A 18 7.45 -8.02 8.09
C VAL A 18 6.06 -7.54 7.72
N ASP A 19 5.95 -6.25 7.41
CA ASP A 19 4.75 -5.55 6.94
C ASP A 19 5.12 -4.18 6.38
N ASP A 20 4.12 -3.47 5.86
CA ASP A 20 4.20 -2.05 5.56
C ASP A 20 3.12 -1.28 6.33
N LEU A 21 3.46 -0.08 6.74
CA LEU A 21 2.59 0.73 7.59
C LEU A 21 2.66 2.23 7.28
N ILE A 22 1.71 2.96 7.84
CA ILE A 22 1.80 4.42 7.96
C ILE A 22 2.06 4.78 9.42
N ALA A 23 3.15 5.51 9.67
CA ALA A 23 3.48 6.07 10.97
C ALA A 23 3.04 7.53 11.04
N TYR A 24 2.17 7.86 11.98
CA TYR A 24 1.67 9.20 12.29
C TYR A 24 2.42 9.76 13.49
N LYS A 25 3.27 10.77 13.29
CA LYS A 25 3.98 11.42 14.38
C LYS A 25 3.07 12.43 15.07
N LYS A 26 2.50 12.08 16.22
CA LYS A 26 1.57 12.92 17.01
C LYS A 26 2.32 13.98 17.81
N SER A 27 3.44 13.60 18.44
CA SER A 27 4.35 14.50 19.14
C SER A 27 5.80 14.07 18.94
N ASP A 28 6.74 14.64 19.65
CA ASP A 28 8.14 14.16 19.60
C ASP A 28 8.31 12.80 20.27
N GLU A 29 7.37 12.40 21.13
CA GLU A 29 7.42 11.18 21.93
C GLU A 29 6.28 10.20 21.60
N GLU A 30 5.30 10.60 20.77
CA GLU A 30 4.11 9.78 20.50
C GLU A 30 3.90 9.54 19.00
N TYR A 31 3.70 8.28 18.64
CA TYR A 31 3.38 7.83 17.30
C TYR A 31 2.14 6.92 17.31
N LEU A 32 1.27 7.08 16.33
CA LEU A 32 0.26 6.08 15.97
C LEU A 32 0.75 5.32 14.73
N LEU A 33 0.73 3.99 14.78
CA LEU A 33 1.11 3.13 13.66
C LEU A 33 -0.15 2.47 13.10
N CYS A 34 -0.45 2.71 11.82
CA CYS A 34 -1.51 2.00 11.12
C CYS A 34 -0.89 0.86 10.32
N VAL A 35 -1.12 -0.36 10.76
CA VAL A 35 -0.63 -1.62 10.18
C VAL A 35 -1.73 -2.30 9.36
N ASN A 36 -1.36 -3.30 8.54
CA ASN A 36 -2.36 -4.11 7.85
C ASN A 36 -3.19 -4.94 8.84
N ALA A 37 -4.51 -4.92 8.70
CA ALA A 37 -5.43 -5.57 9.63
C ALA A 37 -5.17 -7.07 9.83
N SER A 38 -4.73 -7.77 8.78
CA SER A 38 -4.36 -9.20 8.85
C SER A 38 -3.08 -9.46 9.63
N ASN A 39 -2.25 -8.44 9.86
CA ASN A 39 -0.91 -8.55 10.44
C ASN A 39 -0.80 -7.95 11.85
N ILE A 40 -1.90 -7.41 12.41
CA ILE A 40 -1.92 -6.72 13.71
C ILE A 40 -1.12 -7.47 14.78
N GLN A 41 -1.38 -8.76 14.95
CA GLN A 41 -0.74 -9.56 16.00
C GLN A 41 0.75 -9.77 15.70
N LYS A 42 1.09 -10.13 14.48
CA LYS A 42 2.47 -10.33 14.02
C LYS A 42 3.31 -9.07 14.21
N ASP A 43 2.77 -7.93 13.81
CA ASP A 43 3.47 -6.65 13.88
C ASP A 43 3.67 -6.20 15.32
N PHE A 44 2.63 -6.36 16.15
CA PHE A 44 2.72 -6.06 17.58
C PHE A 44 3.77 -6.94 18.29
N GLU A 45 3.85 -8.23 17.96
CA GLU A 45 4.88 -9.14 18.48
C GLU A 45 6.27 -8.75 18.01
N HIS A 46 6.41 -8.40 16.72
CA HIS A 46 7.68 -7.94 16.17
C HIS A 46 8.18 -6.68 16.89
N PHE A 47 7.36 -5.64 17.00
CA PHE A 47 7.73 -4.43 17.74
C PHE A 47 8.03 -4.73 19.21
N SER A 48 7.22 -5.56 19.86
CA SER A 48 7.41 -5.93 21.27
C SER A 48 8.74 -6.65 21.51
N HIS A 49 9.21 -7.43 20.52
CA HIS A 49 10.49 -8.11 20.60
C HIS A 49 11.66 -7.11 20.60
N TYR A 50 11.58 -6.06 19.76
CA TYR A 50 12.68 -5.11 19.57
C TYR A 50 12.61 -3.88 20.48
N ILE A 51 11.54 -3.70 21.25
CA ILE A 51 11.40 -2.56 22.16
C ILE A 51 12.33 -2.65 23.39
N ASN A 52 12.81 -3.84 23.70
CA ASN A 52 13.67 -4.06 24.86
C ASN A 52 14.96 -3.23 24.74
N GLY A 53 15.25 -2.45 25.78
CA GLY A 53 16.40 -1.54 25.82
C GLY A 53 16.09 -0.11 25.41
N PHE A 54 14.87 0.18 25.01
CA PHE A 54 14.38 1.54 24.73
C PHE A 54 13.44 2.00 25.86
N ASP A 55 13.52 3.26 26.22
CA ASP A 55 12.57 3.91 27.14
C ASP A 55 11.30 4.29 26.38
N CYS A 56 10.50 3.29 26.00
CA CYS A 56 9.25 3.48 25.30
C CYS A 56 8.25 2.36 25.59
N ILE A 57 6.98 2.61 25.30
CA ILE A 57 5.88 1.66 25.49
C ILE A 57 5.16 1.49 24.15
N ILE A 58 4.87 0.25 23.78
CA ILE A 58 3.99 -0.05 22.65
C ILE A 58 2.67 -0.62 23.17
N LYS A 59 1.55 -0.22 22.54
CA LYS A 59 0.21 -0.71 22.85
C LYS A 59 -0.52 -1.11 21.59
N ASN A 60 -1.22 -2.22 21.64
CA ASN A 60 -2.16 -2.59 20.58
C ASN A 60 -3.52 -1.96 20.90
N GLU A 61 -3.86 -0.92 20.16
CA GLU A 61 -5.12 -0.17 20.29
C GLU A 61 -6.11 -0.46 19.16
N SER A 62 -5.87 -1.49 18.34
CA SER A 62 -6.64 -1.79 17.13
C SER A 62 -8.15 -1.95 17.40
N SER A 63 -8.54 -2.47 18.55
CA SER A 63 -9.97 -2.62 18.95
C SER A 63 -10.65 -1.31 19.37
N TRP A 64 -9.88 -0.23 19.57
CA TRP A 64 -10.42 1.05 20.04
C TRP A 64 -10.73 2.01 18.91
N TYR A 65 -10.19 1.74 17.72
CA TYR A 65 -10.34 2.62 16.56
C TYR A 65 -11.14 1.97 15.43
N GLY A 66 -12.02 2.78 14.81
CA GLY A 66 -12.56 2.54 13.50
C GLY A 66 -11.78 3.34 12.46
N GLN A 67 -11.66 2.80 11.25
CA GLN A 67 -11.03 3.48 10.13
C GLN A 67 -12.00 3.59 8.95
N LEU A 68 -12.13 4.80 8.41
CA LEU A 68 -12.83 5.08 7.16
C LEU A 68 -11.87 5.72 6.17
N ALA A 69 -12.08 5.46 4.89
CA ALA A 69 -11.29 6.05 3.81
C ALA A 69 -12.21 6.73 2.80
N LEU A 70 -12.20 8.08 2.78
CA LEU A 70 -12.85 8.88 1.76
C LEU A 70 -11.83 9.21 0.67
N GLN A 71 -12.01 8.68 -0.53
CA GLN A 71 -11.02 8.77 -1.61
C GLN A 71 -11.65 9.30 -2.89
N GLY A 72 -10.91 10.10 -3.64
CA GLY A 72 -11.32 10.66 -4.91
C GLY A 72 -11.04 12.17 -4.99
N PRO A 73 -11.11 12.77 -6.18
CA PRO A 73 -10.71 14.17 -6.42
C PRO A 73 -11.51 15.19 -5.62
N ASN A 74 -12.76 14.89 -5.28
CA ASN A 74 -13.64 15.80 -4.52
C ASN A 74 -13.59 15.55 -3.00
N SER A 75 -12.73 14.64 -2.53
CA SER A 75 -12.69 14.22 -1.13
C SER A 75 -12.42 15.36 -0.15
N ALA A 76 -11.57 16.33 -0.51
CA ALA A 76 -11.26 17.47 0.33
C ALA A 76 -12.48 18.40 0.52
N GLU A 77 -13.20 18.69 -0.56
CA GLU A 77 -14.41 19.52 -0.55
C GLU A 77 -15.51 18.85 0.27
N ILE A 78 -15.83 17.60 -0.06
CA ILE A 78 -16.86 16.80 0.62
C ILE A 78 -16.56 16.70 2.13
N LEU A 79 -15.33 16.34 2.49
CA LEU A 79 -14.99 16.21 3.90
C LEU A 79 -15.05 17.54 4.65
N SER A 80 -14.62 18.64 4.00
CA SER A 80 -14.65 19.97 4.60
C SER A 80 -16.09 20.44 4.90
N GLU A 81 -17.02 20.19 4.00
CA GLU A 81 -18.44 20.48 4.19
C GLU A 81 -19.04 19.62 5.31
N LEU A 82 -18.75 18.31 5.30
CA LEU A 82 -19.27 17.34 6.24
C LEU A 82 -18.97 17.68 7.70
N VAL A 83 -17.78 18.16 7.99
CA VAL A 83 -17.35 18.40 9.38
C VAL A 83 -17.05 19.88 9.67
N SER A 84 -17.41 20.78 8.77
CA SER A 84 -17.21 22.24 8.91
C SER A 84 -15.75 22.61 9.25
N PHE A 85 -14.82 21.97 8.56
CA PHE A 85 -13.39 22.19 8.73
C PHE A 85 -12.67 22.17 7.37
N ASP A 86 -11.83 23.17 7.06
CA ASP A 86 -11.13 23.26 5.77
C ASP A 86 -9.93 22.30 5.70
N PHE A 87 -10.08 21.24 4.91
CA PHE A 87 -9.02 20.28 4.61
C PHE A 87 -8.24 20.60 3.32
N SER A 88 -8.62 21.61 2.56
CA SER A 88 -7.98 21.94 1.28
C SER A 88 -6.49 22.27 1.45
N SER A 89 -6.15 22.93 2.55
CA SER A 89 -4.79 23.34 2.90
C SER A 89 -3.95 22.26 3.58
N LEU A 90 -4.53 21.12 3.99
CA LEU A 90 -3.78 20.04 4.63
C LEU A 90 -2.85 19.38 3.60
N PRO A 91 -1.52 19.40 3.77
CA PRO A 91 -0.61 18.76 2.81
C PRO A 91 -0.78 17.24 2.76
N LYS A 92 -0.49 16.63 1.60
CA LYS A 92 -0.38 15.17 1.49
C LYS A 92 0.62 14.63 2.52
N MET A 93 0.37 13.42 3.02
CA MET A 93 1.16 12.78 4.09
C MET A 93 1.26 13.65 5.36
N SER A 94 0.15 14.29 5.70
CA SER A 94 -0.05 15.03 6.94
C SER A 94 -1.40 14.70 7.54
N PHE A 95 -1.57 14.99 8.82
CA PHE A 95 -2.81 14.75 9.52
C PHE A 95 -3.10 15.84 10.55
N ILE A 96 -4.34 15.91 10.97
CA ILE A 96 -4.83 16.67 12.12
C ILE A 96 -5.61 15.74 13.03
N GLU A 97 -5.52 15.97 14.32
CA GLU A 97 -6.38 15.35 15.33
C GLU A 97 -7.24 16.44 15.97
N ASN A 98 -8.54 16.29 15.89
CA ASN A 98 -9.49 17.31 16.40
C ASN A 98 -10.80 16.67 16.83
N ASP A 99 -11.60 17.46 17.55
CA ASP A 99 -13.01 17.14 17.84
C ASP A 99 -13.87 17.84 16.78
N PHE A 100 -14.25 17.07 15.76
CA PHE A 100 -15.07 17.53 14.63
C PHE A 100 -16.55 17.46 14.98
N SER A 101 -17.41 18.02 14.15
CA SER A 101 -18.88 17.91 14.32
C SER A 101 -19.37 16.44 14.34
N ALA A 102 -18.64 15.54 13.66
CA ALA A 102 -18.88 14.10 13.67
C ALA A 102 -18.27 13.35 14.85
N GLY A 103 -17.52 14.02 15.74
CA GLY A 103 -16.80 13.47 16.88
C GLY A 103 -15.28 13.47 16.71
N LYS A 104 -14.59 13.04 17.75
CA LYS A 104 -13.13 13.02 17.77
C LYS A 104 -12.57 12.10 16.68
N ALA A 105 -11.58 12.59 15.96
CA ALA A 105 -10.86 11.79 14.97
C ALA A 105 -9.45 12.34 14.67
N LEU A 106 -8.56 11.44 14.23
CA LEU A 106 -7.38 11.79 13.46
C LEU A 106 -7.75 11.67 11.99
N VAL A 107 -7.64 12.77 11.25
CA VAL A 107 -7.91 12.83 9.81
C VAL A 107 -6.59 13.07 9.08
N ALA A 108 -6.20 12.11 8.25
CA ALA A 108 -4.95 12.13 7.50
C ALA A 108 -5.20 12.25 6.00
N ARG A 109 -4.45 13.11 5.30
CA ARG A 109 -4.48 13.17 3.83
C ARG A 109 -3.56 12.09 3.26
N THR A 110 -4.03 10.86 3.38
CA THR A 110 -3.42 9.60 2.97
C THR A 110 -4.45 8.74 2.25
N GLY A 111 -3.99 7.68 1.58
CA GLY A 111 -4.90 6.77 0.89
C GLY A 111 -4.16 5.69 0.10
N TYR A 112 -4.94 4.79 -0.48
CA TYR A 112 -4.44 3.60 -1.19
C TYR A 112 -5.05 3.46 -2.59
N THR A 113 -5.32 4.58 -3.25
CA THR A 113 -6.04 4.63 -4.53
C THR A 113 -5.28 5.35 -5.64
N GLY A 114 -4.20 6.08 -5.30
CA GLY A 114 -3.50 6.96 -6.23
C GLY A 114 -4.15 8.30 -6.46
N GLU A 115 -5.42 8.45 -6.06
CA GLU A 115 -6.14 9.71 -6.07
C GLU A 115 -5.91 10.52 -4.79
N ASP A 116 -6.48 11.71 -4.71
CA ASP A 116 -6.53 12.45 -3.46
C ASP A 116 -7.53 11.81 -2.50
N GLY A 117 -7.29 11.94 -1.20
CA GLY A 117 -8.16 11.31 -0.24
C GLY A 117 -7.72 11.45 1.20
N PHE A 118 -8.61 11.01 2.08
CA PHE A 118 -8.43 11.08 3.51
C PHE A 118 -8.72 9.74 4.17
N GLU A 119 -7.94 9.40 5.17
CA GLU A 119 -8.19 8.30 6.09
C GLU A 119 -8.55 8.89 7.45
N ILE A 120 -9.63 8.40 8.03
CA ILE A 120 -10.24 8.91 9.26
C ILE A 120 -10.14 7.82 10.30
N TYR A 121 -9.41 8.07 11.36
CA TYR A 121 -9.26 7.18 12.51
C TYR A 121 -10.02 7.77 13.68
N CYS A 122 -11.11 7.13 14.06
CA CYS A 122 -11.95 7.61 15.16
C CYS A 122 -12.14 6.53 16.23
N PRO A 123 -12.40 6.90 17.49
CA PRO A 123 -12.82 5.94 18.50
C PRO A 123 -14.02 5.12 18.03
N VAL A 124 -14.06 3.83 18.35
CA VAL A 124 -15.09 2.91 17.84
C VAL A 124 -16.51 3.35 18.19
N ASN A 125 -16.70 4.03 19.33
CA ASN A 125 -17.99 4.61 19.74
C ASN A 125 -18.44 5.81 18.89
N GLU A 126 -17.53 6.48 18.19
CA GLU A 126 -17.84 7.57 17.25
C GLU A 126 -18.04 7.08 15.80
N LEU A 127 -17.63 5.86 15.49
CA LEU A 127 -17.61 5.32 14.12
C LEU A 127 -18.99 5.40 13.44
N LEU A 128 -20.06 5.08 14.15
CA LEU A 128 -21.42 5.15 13.57
C LEU A 128 -21.84 6.58 13.20
N ARG A 129 -21.40 7.59 13.96
CA ARG A 129 -21.66 8.98 13.60
C ARG A 129 -21.02 9.35 12.28
N TRP A 130 -19.74 8.98 12.11
CA TRP A 130 -19.02 9.20 10.86
C TRP A 130 -19.66 8.44 9.69
N ILE A 131 -20.05 7.19 9.88
CA ILE A 131 -20.72 6.38 8.84
C ILE A 131 -22.05 7.03 8.42
N ASN A 132 -22.86 7.45 9.37
CA ASN A 132 -24.16 8.06 9.07
C ASN A 132 -24.01 9.38 8.31
N LEU A 133 -22.99 10.17 8.64
CA LEU A 133 -22.68 11.40 7.94
C LEU A 133 -22.38 11.15 6.45
N PHE A 134 -21.54 10.14 6.15
CA PHE A 134 -21.28 9.75 4.76
C PHE A 134 -22.51 9.14 4.08
N HIS A 135 -23.33 8.39 4.81
CA HIS A 135 -24.54 7.77 4.25
C HIS A 135 -25.58 8.82 3.80
N GLU A 136 -25.68 9.96 4.44
CA GLU A 136 -26.55 11.05 3.99
C GLU A 136 -26.07 11.62 2.65
N HIS A 137 -24.77 11.74 2.44
CA HIS A 137 -24.18 12.19 1.16
C HIS A 137 -24.19 11.12 0.05
N GLU A 138 -24.31 9.85 0.41
CA GLU A 138 -24.55 8.78 -0.58
C GLU A 138 -25.88 9.02 -1.33
N LYS A 139 -26.91 9.52 -0.64
CA LYS A 139 -28.23 9.79 -1.24
C LYS A 139 -28.19 10.88 -2.30
N SER A 140 -27.27 11.85 -2.19
CA SER A 140 -27.04 12.86 -3.23
C SER A 140 -26.24 12.34 -4.41
N GLY A 141 -25.58 11.18 -4.26
CA GLY A 141 -24.71 10.57 -5.27
C GLY A 141 -23.28 11.09 -5.27
N GLU A 142 -22.93 11.98 -4.34
CA GLU A 142 -21.59 12.57 -4.21
C GLU A 142 -20.59 11.57 -3.62
N VAL A 143 -21.05 10.71 -2.71
CA VAL A 143 -20.27 9.64 -2.10
C VAL A 143 -20.84 8.28 -2.50
N LYS A 144 -20.01 7.28 -2.66
CA LYS A 144 -20.42 5.90 -2.93
C LYS A 144 -19.59 4.94 -2.07
N TRP A 145 -20.26 3.99 -1.45
CA TRP A 145 -19.59 2.90 -0.77
C TRP A 145 -18.88 2.01 -1.79
N ALA A 146 -17.62 1.72 -1.54
CA ALA A 146 -16.79 0.89 -2.40
C ALA A 146 -16.45 -0.44 -1.72
N GLY A 147 -16.51 -1.53 -2.49
CA GLY A 147 -16.12 -2.85 -2.02
C GLY A 147 -14.61 -3.10 -2.15
N LEU A 148 -14.14 -4.21 -1.59
CA LEU A 148 -12.74 -4.62 -1.62
C LEU A 148 -12.18 -4.77 -3.04
N ALA A 149 -13.01 -5.16 -4.02
CA ALA A 149 -12.59 -5.26 -5.41
C ALA A 149 -12.21 -3.90 -6.01
N ALA A 150 -12.93 -2.83 -5.66
CA ALA A 150 -12.58 -1.46 -6.07
C ALA A 150 -11.25 -1.03 -5.43
N ARG A 151 -11.06 -1.30 -4.11
CA ARG A 151 -9.81 -1.04 -3.41
C ARG A 151 -8.62 -1.73 -4.09
N ASP A 152 -8.77 -3.01 -4.44
CA ASP A 152 -7.71 -3.79 -5.09
C ASP A 152 -7.41 -3.31 -6.52
N SER A 153 -8.43 -2.98 -7.32
CA SER A 153 -8.23 -2.41 -8.66
C SER A 153 -7.47 -1.09 -8.60
N LEU A 154 -7.88 -0.17 -7.73
CA LEU A 154 -7.30 1.16 -7.61
C LEU A 154 -5.84 1.12 -7.13
N ARG A 155 -5.52 0.31 -6.10
CA ARG A 155 -4.15 0.18 -5.63
C ARG A 155 -3.25 -0.42 -6.72
N LEU A 156 -3.73 -1.42 -7.46
CA LEU A 156 -2.97 -2.10 -8.51
C LEU A 156 -2.71 -1.17 -9.70
N GLU A 157 -3.72 -0.39 -10.13
CA GLU A 157 -3.54 0.67 -11.14
C GLU A 157 -2.50 1.71 -10.72
N SER A 158 -2.39 1.99 -9.43
CA SER A 158 -1.44 2.94 -8.85
C SER A 158 -0.06 2.35 -8.61
N GLY A 159 0.07 1.03 -8.69
CA GLY A 159 1.31 0.31 -8.39
C GLY A 159 1.65 0.28 -6.90
N PHE A 160 0.62 0.33 -6.03
CA PHE A 160 0.82 0.19 -4.59
C PHE A 160 0.92 -1.29 -4.21
N PRO A 161 1.95 -1.67 -3.44
CA PRO A 161 2.11 -3.04 -3.01
C PRO A 161 1.03 -3.45 -2.00
N LEU A 162 0.76 -4.74 -1.94
CA LEU A 162 -0.07 -5.38 -0.92
C LEU A 162 0.77 -6.43 -0.21
N TYR A 163 0.81 -6.40 1.12
CA TYR A 163 1.47 -7.46 1.88
C TYR A 163 0.78 -8.82 1.64
N GLY A 164 1.58 -9.86 1.47
CA GLY A 164 1.16 -11.18 1.03
C GLY A 164 1.23 -11.38 -0.49
N HIS A 165 1.44 -10.30 -1.26
CA HIS A 165 1.61 -10.30 -2.71
C HIS A 165 2.96 -9.69 -3.10
N GLU A 166 3.04 -8.37 -3.31
CA GLU A 166 4.27 -7.68 -3.68
C GLU A 166 5.28 -7.55 -2.53
N LEU A 167 4.80 -7.65 -1.29
CA LEU A 167 5.61 -7.67 -0.08
C LEU A 167 5.34 -8.95 0.70
N SER A 168 6.39 -9.54 1.25
CA SER A 168 6.30 -10.73 2.12
C SER A 168 7.60 -10.94 2.90
N SER A 169 7.62 -11.92 3.79
CA SER A 169 8.84 -12.31 4.49
C SER A 169 9.99 -12.75 3.58
N SER A 170 9.70 -13.11 2.32
CA SER A 170 10.69 -13.51 1.31
C SER A 170 10.92 -12.46 0.23
N VAL A 171 10.28 -11.31 0.32
CA VAL A 171 10.43 -10.18 -0.63
C VAL A 171 10.83 -8.94 0.14
N SER A 172 12.00 -8.39 -0.19
CA SER A 172 12.50 -7.18 0.44
C SER A 172 11.79 -5.93 -0.11
N PRO A 173 11.84 -4.81 0.62
CA PRO A 173 11.40 -3.52 0.08
C PRO A 173 12.09 -3.12 -1.23
N LEU A 174 13.36 -3.52 -1.41
CA LEU A 174 14.09 -3.22 -2.64
C LEU A 174 13.55 -4.03 -3.82
N GLN A 175 13.28 -5.31 -3.63
CA GLN A 175 12.66 -6.15 -4.64
C GLN A 175 11.27 -5.62 -5.04
N ALA A 176 10.53 -5.07 -4.07
CA ALA A 176 9.21 -4.46 -4.30
C ALA A 176 9.26 -3.06 -4.94
N GLY A 177 10.45 -2.50 -5.23
CA GLY A 177 10.60 -1.17 -5.81
C GLY A 177 10.35 -0.02 -4.84
N LEU A 178 10.53 -0.28 -3.53
CA LEU A 178 10.34 0.69 -2.46
C LEU A 178 11.66 1.30 -1.97
N ASP A 179 12.70 1.32 -2.80
CA ASP A 179 14.02 1.91 -2.47
C ASP A 179 13.90 3.33 -1.90
N TRP A 180 12.97 4.12 -2.41
CA TRP A 180 12.70 5.49 -2.00
C TRP A 180 12.26 5.63 -0.53
N SER A 181 11.68 4.58 0.05
CA SER A 181 11.23 4.56 1.45
C SER A 181 12.35 4.25 2.43
N VAL A 182 13.42 3.59 1.97
CA VAL A 182 14.57 3.21 2.80
C VAL A 182 15.45 4.43 3.07
N LYS A 183 15.67 4.74 4.34
CA LYS A 183 16.50 5.88 4.76
C LYS A 183 17.95 5.47 5.00
N TRP A 184 18.73 5.40 3.94
CA TRP A 184 20.12 4.94 3.93
C TRP A 184 21.07 5.77 4.81
N ASN A 185 20.72 7.02 5.10
CA ASN A 185 21.48 7.92 5.97
C ASN A 185 21.27 7.66 7.47
N LYS A 186 20.33 6.77 7.86
CA LYS A 186 20.26 6.30 9.24
C LYS A 186 21.48 5.43 9.56
N THR A 187 21.99 5.58 10.78
CA THR A 187 23.10 4.75 11.27
C THR A 187 22.75 3.28 11.32
N ASP A 188 21.54 2.97 11.79
CA ASP A 188 21.05 1.60 11.89
C ASP A 188 19.52 1.51 11.83
N PHE A 189 19.04 0.37 11.39
CA PHE A 189 17.65 -0.11 11.47
C PHE A 189 17.62 -1.61 11.19
N ILE A 190 16.56 -2.31 11.63
CA ILE A 190 16.42 -3.75 11.44
C ILE A 190 16.41 -4.09 9.95
N GLY A 191 17.27 -5.04 9.53
CA GLY A 191 17.43 -5.45 8.13
C GLY A 191 18.42 -4.60 7.33
N ARG A 192 18.98 -3.50 7.89
CA ARG A 192 19.86 -2.58 7.16
C ARG A 192 21.03 -3.30 6.47
N SER A 193 21.73 -4.16 7.18
CA SER A 193 22.90 -4.87 6.65
C SER A 193 22.53 -5.81 5.50
N ALA A 194 21.37 -6.45 5.56
CA ALA A 194 20.87 -7.31 4.49
C ALA A 194 20.49 -6.49 3.25
N LEU A 195 19.76 -5.39 3.43
CA LEU A 195 19.37 -4.50 2.33
C LEU A 195 20.58 -3.83 1.65
N ILE A 196 21.64 -3.51 2.40
CA ILE A 196 22.90 -3.01 1.81
C ILE A 196 23.54 -4.09 0.92
N ARG A 197 23.68 -5.31 1.43
CA ARG A 197 24.23 -6.43 0.62
C ARG A 197 23.42 -6.69 -0.64
N GLU A 198 22.08 -6.63 -0.54
CA GLU A 198 21.19 -6.78 -1.68
C GLU A 198 21.40 -5.67 -2.71
N ARG A 199 21.49 -4.43 -2.26
CA ARG A 199 21.70 -3.26 -3.12
C ARG A 199 23.04 -3.28 -3.85
N GLU A 200 24.10 -3.69 -3.17
CA GLU A 200 25.46 -3.71 -3.69
C GLU A 200 25.75 -4.97 -4.51
N GLY A 201 25.16 -6.09 -4.13
CA GLY A 201 25.39 -7.39 -4.79
C GLY A 201 24.74 -7.50 -6.17
N GLY A 202 23.71 -6.74 -6.45
CA GLY A 202 22.97 -6.83 -7.72
C GLY A 202 22.28 -8.19 -7.92
N GLY A 203 21.67 -8.36 -9.06
CA GLY A 203 21.15 -9.69 -9.47
C GLY A 203 19.93 -10.19 -8.68
N VAL A 204 19.19 -9.30 -8.01
CA VAL A 204 17.98 -9.65 -7.26
C VAL A 204 16.73 -9.60 -8.15
N ASP A 205 15.80 -10.49 -7.87
CA ASP A 205 14.48 -10.50 -8.48
C ASP A 205 13.74 -9.21 -8.15
N ARG A 206 12.88 -8.74 -9.06
CA ARG A 206 12.16 -7.46 -8.90
C ARG A 206 10.71 -7.59 -9.25
N VAL A 207 9.86 -6.91 -8.48
CA VAL A 207 8.45 -6.74 -8.82
C VAL A 207 8.33 -5.83 -10.04
N GLN A 208 7.59 -6.31 -11.04
CA GLN A 208 7.31 -5.61 -12.28
C GLN A 208 5.81 -5.61 -12.56
N PHE A 209 5.29 -4.53 -13.15
CA PHE A 209 3.88 -4.41 -13.52
C PHE A 209 3.69 -4.76 -14.99
N TYR A 210 2.57 -5.42 -15.31
CA TYR A 210 2.26 -5.85 -16.66
C TYR A 210 0.80 -5.62 -17.05
N GLU A 211 0.55 -5.55 -18.34
CA GLU A 211 -0.76 -5.59 -18.98
C GLU A 211 -0.92 -6.90 -19.75
N VAL A 212 -2.15 -7.36 -19.91
CA VAL A 212 -2.46 -8.59 -20.64
C VAL A 212 -3.21 -8.24 -21.93
N GLU A 213 -2.82 -8.83 -23.04
CA GLU A 213 -3.49 -8.65 -24.35
C GLU A 213 -4.68 -9.60 -24.56
N ASP A 214 -5.28 -10.10 -23.47
CA ASP A 214 -6.44 -10.99 -23.42
C ASP A 214 -7.43 -10.51 -22.36
N ARG A 215 -8.62 -11.10 -22.28
CA ARG A 215 -9.61 -10.77 -21.23
C ARG A 215 -9.44 -11.58 -19.95
N ARG A 216 -8.66 -12.64 -19.99
CA ARG A 216 -8.40 -13.51 -18.84
C ARG A 216 -7.34 -12.88 -17.94
N ILE A 217 -7.52 -13.05 -16.63
CA ILE A 217 -6.65 -12.46 -15.61
C ILE A 217 -5.72 -13.55 -15.06
N PRO A 218 -4.39 -13.44 -15.23
CA PRO A 218 -3.45 -14.28 -14.50
C PRO A 218 -3.60 -14.04 -13.00
N ARG A 219 -3.59 -15.12 -12.22
CA ARG A 219 -3.78 -15.07 -10.77
C ARG A 219 -2.45 -15.30 -10.05
N ASP A 220 -2.43 -14.95 -8.78
CA ASP A 220 -1.30 -15.19 -7.90
C ASP A 220 -0.75 -16.63 -8.05
N GLY A 221 0.58 -16.74 -8.08
CA GLY A 221 1.32 -17.99 -8.28
C GLY A 221 1.41 -18.46 -9.75
N ALA A 222 0.69 -17.85 -10.70
CA ALA A 222 0.82 -18.20 -12.11
C ALA A 222 2.23 -17.92 -12.64
N LYS A 223 2.75 -18.80 -13.48
CA LYS A 223 4.12 -18.66 -14.01
C LYS A 223 4.19 -17.59 -15.09
N ILE A 224 5.33 -16.90 -15.10
CA ILE A 224 5.70 -15.94 -16.14
C ILE A 224 6.83 -16.53 -16.97
N PHE A 225 6.71 -16.43 -18.30
CA PHE A 225 7.67 -16.97 -19.25
C PHE A 225 8.18 -15.88 -20.19
N TRP A 226 9.42 -15.99 -20.61
CA TRP A 226 9.99 -15.30 -21.76
C TRP A 226 10.59 -16.34 -22.69
N MET A 227 10.16 -16.35 -23.97
CA MET A 227 10.58 -17.34 -24.98
C MET A 227 10.56 -18.79 -24.42
N ASP A 228 9.46 -19.16 -23.77
CA ASP A 228 9.23 -20.48 -23.12
C ASP A 228 10.10 -20.81 -21.88
N GLN A 229 11.00 -19.94 -21.47
CA GLN A 229 11.74 -20.07 -20.22
C GLN A 229 10.96 -19.44 -19.07
N GLU A 230 10.83 -20.14 -17.96
CA GLU A 230 10.20 -19.59 -16.75
C GLU A 230 11.10 -18.49 -16.18
N MET A 231 10.57 -17.28 -16.05
CA MET A 231 11.28 -16.05 -15.63
C MET A 231 10.69 -15.41 -14.37
N GLY A 232 9.64 -15.98 -13.79
CA GLY A 232 9.04 -15.42 -12.60
C GLY A 232 7.65 -15.95 -12.33
N LYS A 233 6.96 -15.29 -11.40
CA LYS A 233 5.60 -15.62 -11.01
C LYS A 233 4.75 -14.37 -10.81
N VAL A 234 3.45 -14.49 -11.10
CA VAL A 234 2.43 -13.48 -10.79
C VAL A 234 2.31 -13.33 -9.29
N LEU A 235 2.21 -12.10 -8.82
CA LEU A 235 1.93 -11.73 -7.43
C LEU A 235 0.50 -11.22 -7.29
N SER A 236 0.07 -10.35 -8.20
CA SER A 236 -1.30 -9.83 -8.24
C SER A 236 -1.83 -9.82 -9.67
N GLY A 237 -3.13 -10.03 -9.82
CA GLY A 237 -3.81 -9.91 -11.09
C GLY A 237 -5.23 -9.42 -10.92
N GLY A 238 -5.58 -8.37 -11.64
CA GLY A 238 -6.86 -7.69 -11.58
C GLY A 238 -7.30 -7.15 -12.93
N PHE A 239 -8.47 -6.54 -12.96
CA PHE A 239 -8.97 -5.80 -14.11
C PHE A 239 -8.83 -4.31 -13.85
N SER A 240 -8.26 -3.58 -14.80
CA SER A 240 -8.20 -2.12 -14.76
C SER A 240 -9.43 -1.52 -15.44
N PRO A 241 -10.32 -0.85 -14.70
CA PRO A 241 -11.43 -0.10 -15.29
C PRO A 241 -10.94 1.07 -16.16
N THR A 242 -9.81 1.68 -15.81
CA THR A 242 -9.25 2.84 -16.50
C THR A 242 -8.84 2.54 -17.93
N ILE A 243 -8.10 1.46 -18.16
CA ILE A 243 -7.65 1.06 -19.50
C ILE A 243 -8.47 -0.11 -20.09
N ARG A 244 -9.43 -0.64 -19.32
CA ARG A 244 -10.33 -1.75 -19.70
C ARG A 244 -9.59 -3.02 -20.13
N LYS A 245 -8.48 -3.30 -19.44
CA LYS A 245 -7.64 -4.49 -19.66
C LYS A 245 -7.31 -5.17 -18.33
N PRO A 246 -7.00 -6.46 -18.34
CA PRO A 246 -6.35 -7.10 -17.21
C PRO A 246 -4.93 -6.55 -17.02
N ILE A 247 -4.59 -6.33 -15.75
CA ILE A 247 -3.28 -5.87 -15.31
C ILE A 247 -2.78 -6.73 -14.16
N GLY A 248 -1.51 -6.63 -13.85
CA GLY A 248 -0.96 -7.32 -12.69
C GLY A 248 0.44 -6.89 -12.33
N SER A 249 0.94 -7.54 -11.30
CA SER A 249 2.34 -7.49 -10.87
C SER A 249 2.93 -8.89 -10.85
N ALA A 250 4.22 -9.00 -11.06
CA ALA A 250 4.95 -10.25 -11.05
C ALA A 250 6.34 -10.04 -10.44
N LEU A 251 6.83 -11.05 -9.70
CA LEU A 251 8.24 -11.12 -9.31
C LEU A 251 9.01 -11.76 -10.45
N ILE A 252 9.88 -10.98 -11.07
CA ILE A 252 10.68 -11.39 -12.22
C ILE A 252 12.11 -11.68 -11.76
N HIS A 253 12.62 -12.84 -12.15
CA HIS A 253 14.00 -13.23 -11.90
C HIS A 253 14.97 -12.22 -12.50
N SER A 254 16.05 -11.97 -11.79
CA SER A 254 17.06 -10.98 -12.18
C SER A 254 17.57 -11.16 -13.61
N ARG A 255 17.71 -12.42 -14.08
CA ARG A 255 18.12 -12.76 -15.46
C ARG A 255 17.11 -12.34 -16.56
N GLY A 256 15.89 -11.95 -16.18
CA GLY A 256 14.86 -11.48 -17.12
C GLY A 256 14.69 -9.96 -17.12
N LEU A 257 15.31 -9.24 -16.18
CA LEU A 257 15.06 -7.80 -16.01
C LEU A 257 15.56 -6.94 -17.18
N ASP A 258 16.61 -7.38 -17.84
CA ASP A 258 17.14 -6.73 -19.05
C ASP A 258 16.28 -6.92 -20.31
N LYS A 259 15.33 -7.86 -20.25
CA LYS A 259 14.45 -8.26 -21.38
C LYS A 259 13.04 -7.70 -21.29
N LEU A 260 12.71 -6.91 -20.25
CA LEU A 260 11.34 -6.44 -20.00
C LEU A 260 10.73 -5.65 -21.16
N SER A 261 11.56 -4.95 -21.96
CA SER A 261 11.13 -4.21 -23.14
C SER A 261 11.01 -5.07 -24.42
N GLU A 262 11.42 -6.34 -24.35
CA GLU A 262 11.36 -7.24 -25.49
C GLU A 262 9.99 -7.93 -25.60
N ASN A 263 9.64 -8.40 -26.80
CA ASN A 263 8.45 -9.22 -27.01
C ASN A 263 8.68 -10.67 -26.55
N GLY A 264 7.60 -11.43 -26.42
CA GLY A 264 7.65 -12.87 -26.11
C GLY A 264 7.39 -13.20 -24.66
N TRP A 265 6.99 -12.22 -23.85
CA TRP A 265 6.55 -12.44 -22.49
C TRP A 265 5.13 -13.00 -22.44
N LYS A 266 4.93 -13.99 -21.59
CA LYS A 266 3.64 -14.67 -21.43
C LYS A 266 3.37 -14.98 -19.95
N ALA A 267 2.10 -14.87 -19.56
CA ALA A 267 1.61 -15.33 -18.28
C ALA A 267 0.77 -16.59 -18.43
N GLU A 268 0.94 -17.55 -17.56
CA GLU A 268 0.14 -18.77 -17.53
C GLU A 268 -1.26 -18.50 -16.99
N VAL A 269 -2.29 -19.01 -17.67
CA VAL A 269 -3.66 -19.02 -17.17
C VAL A 269 -4.28 -20.38 -17.50
N ARG A 270 -4.44 -21.20 -16.47
CA ARG A 270 -4.86 -22.62 -16.65
C ARG A 270 -3.86 -23.35 -17.56
N SER A 271 -4.33 -23.83 -18.72
CA SER A 271 -3.50 -24.53 -19.73
C SER A 271 -3.01 -23.64 -20.88
N SER A 272 -3.21 -22.34 -20.79
CA SER A 272 -2.86 -21.38 -21.84
C SER A 272 -1.78 -20.41 -21.38
N LYS A 273 -0.97 -19.92 -22.31
CA LYS A 273 -0.02 -18.82 -22.09
C LYS A 273 -0.56 -17.58 -22.82
N LEU A 274 -0.78 -16.48 -22.09
CA LEU A 274 -1.29 -15.22 -22.61
C LEU A 274 -0.15 -14.23 -22.80
N ASP A 275 -0.18 -13.49 -23.90
CA ASP A 275 0.79 -12.44 -24.15
C ASP A 275 0.60 -11.30 -23.12
N ILE A 276 1.71 -10.86 -22.58
CA ILE A 276 1.79 -9.74 -21.62
C ILE A 276 2.88 -8.77 -22.05
N SER A 277 2.74 -7.53 -21.61
CA SER A 277 3.76 -6.48 -21.78
C SER A 277 4.04 -5.81 -20.44
N PHE A 278 5.31 -5.62 -20.12
CA PHE A 278 5.72 -4.92 -18.91
C PHE A 278 5.75 -3.42 -19.10
N GLY A 279 5.46 -2.66 -18.05
CA GLY A 279 5.47 -1.22 -18.07
C GLY A 279 5.19 -0.60 -16.71
N ALA A 280 5.15 0.74 -16.66
CA ALA A 280 4.76 1.44 -15.45
C ALA A 280 3.29 1.14 -15.08
N PRO A 281 2.92 1.19 -13.79
CA PRO A 281 1.53 1.11 -13.37
C PRO A 281 0.65 2.14 -14.07
N VAL A 282 -0.63 1.81 -14.29
CA VAL A 282 -1.56 2.58 -15.15
C VAL A 282 -1.60 4.07 -14.79
N LEU A 283 -1.75 4.39 -13.51
CA LEU A 283 -1.85 5.79 -13.06
C LEU A 283 -0.51 6.53 -12.98
N ARG A 284 0.62 5.84 -13.13
CA ARG A 284 1.96 6.45 -13.21
C ARG A 284 2.43 6.74 -14.64
N LYS A 285 1.63 6.39 -15.63
CA LYS A 285 1.92 6.67 -17.07
C LYS A 285 1.53 8.09 -17.49
N LYS A 286 0.97 8.88 -16.58
CA LYS A 286 0.52 10.27 -16.86
C LYS A 286 1.64 11.27 -16.64
#